data_7cfd903866bda44b47915aaade7cab80
#
_entry.id   7cfd903866bda44b47915aaade7cab80
#
_cell.length_a   1.000
_cell.length_b   1.000
_cell.length_c   1.000
_cell.angle_alpha   90.00
_cell.angle_beta   90.00
_cell.angle_gamma   90.00
#
_symmetry.space_group_name_H-M   'P 1'
#
loop_
_entity.id
_entity.type
_entity.pdbx_description
1 polymer ?
#
loop_
_entity_poly.entity_id
_entity_poly.type
_entity_poly.pdbx_seq_one_letter_code
_entity_poly.pdbx_strand_id
1 'polypeptide(L)'
;MAQYDLEVVQRDLEAFGIALSGEQTGQFLLYYEMLVEWNGRMNLTAITEYQEVLKKHFVDSLSLVKVCRPGRGDALIDVGTGAGFPGLALKIAFPGLKVTLLDSLNKRIQFLNAAIEELRLDDVEAVHGRAEDYAAPGRGREGFDFCVSRAVANLSTLSEYCLPFVKKGGLFIAYKSEKGAGEVADAQRAMAVLGGRLRESVEFTLPDSDIRRNLVVVEKVQKTPAKYPRKAGLPSKEPIRGTEGKQERRGTS
;
A
#
# COMPACT_ATOMS: atom_id res chain seq x y z
N MET A 1 17.24 25.24 -14.46
CA MET A 1 16.40 24.31 -13.69
C MET A 1 15.02 24.35 -14.30
N ALA A 2 14.48 23.20 -14.71
CA ALA A 2 13.08 23.14 -15.10
C ALA A 2 12.24 23.56 -13.88
N GLN A 3 11.40 24.56 -14.04
CA GLN A 3 10.52 25.03 -12.96
C GLN A 3 9.37 24.04 -12.89
N TYR A 4 9.49 23.05 -12.01
CA TYR A 4 8.39 22.11 -11.73
C TYR A 4 7.32 22.82 -10.94
N ASP A 5 6.08 22.69 -11.37
CA ASP A 5 4.93 23.30 -10.73
C ASP A 5 3.99 22.24 -10.18
N LEU A 6 3.68 22.34 -8.88
CA LEU A 6 2.74 21.46 -8.19
C LEU A 6 1.31 22.04 -8.12
N GLU A 7 0.98 23.13 -8.80
CA GLU A 7 -0.36 23.72 -8.76
C GLU A 7 -1.45 22.72 -9.16
N VAL A 8 -1.16 21.88 -10.18
CA VAL A 8 -2.09 20.82 -10.61
C VAL A 8 -2.32 19.81 -9.48
N VAL A 9 -1.25 19.39 -8.79
CA VAL A 9 -1.36 18.46 -7.67
C VAL A 9 -2.10 19.08 -6.51
N GLN A 10 -1.82 20.34 -6.18
CA GLN A 10 -2.52 21.03 -5.10
C GLN A 10 -4.02 21.07 -5.34
N ARG A 11 -4.45 21.38 -6.56
CA ARG A 11 -5.86 21.35 -6.97
C ARG A 11 -6.49 19.96 -6.82
N ASP A 12 -5.79 18.93 -7.28
CA ASP A 12 -6.23 17.54 -7.12
C ASP A 12 -6.36 17.12 -5.64
N LEU A 13 -5.43 17.59 -4.80
CA LEU A 13 -5.41 17.29 -3.37
C LEU A 13 -6.47 18.09 -2.59
N GLU A 14 -6.84 19.28 -3.05
CA GLU A 14 -7.98 20.02 -2.52
C GLU A 14 -9.29 19.22 -2.65
N ALA A 15 -9.47 18.50 -3.77
CA ALA A 15 -10.61 17.58 -3.95
C ALA A 15 -10.62 16.41 -2.93
N PHE A 16 -9.47 16.13 -2.32
CA PHE A 16 -9.30 15.17 -1.21
C PHE A 16 -9.32 15.83 0.18
N GLY A 17 -9.48 17.14 0.24
CA GLY A 17 -9.39 17.91 1.48
C GLY A 17 -7.98 17.89 2.09
N ILE A 18 -6.94 17.79 1.27
CA ILE A 18 -5.53 17.85 1.66
C ILE A 18 -4.96 19.17 1.20
N ALA A 19 -4.40 19.95 2.13
CA ALA A 19 -3.60 21.13 1.84
C ALA A 19 -2.15 20.85 2.26
N LEU A 20 -1.21 20.99 1.32
CA LEU A 20 0.21 20.85 1.59
C LEU A 20 0.82 22.17 2.04
N SER A 21 1.70 22.13 3.03
CA SER A 21 2.55 23.27 3.38
C SER A 21 3.62 23.49 2.31
N GLY A 22 4.29 24.66 2.34
CA GLY A 22 5.43 24.93 1.46
C GLY A 22 6.57 23.92 1.62
N GLU A 23 6.81 23.44 2.85
CA GLU A 23 7.80 22.39 3.13
C GLU A 23 7.41 21.08 2.48
N GLN A 24 6.18 20.60 2.67
CA GLN A 24 5.67 19.37 2.05
C GLN A 24 5.70 19.44 0.52
N THR A 25 5.36 20.60 -0.05
CA THR A 25 5.48 20.87 -1.49
C THR A 25 6.93 20.69 -1.97
N GLY A 26 7.90 21.29 -1.23
CA GLY A 26 9.32 21.11 -1.50
C GLY A 26 9.77 19.65 -1.39
N GLN A 27 9.29 18.92 -0.38
CA GLN A 27 9.58 17.48 -0.21
C GLN A 27 9.05 16.64 -1.37
N PHE A 28 7.84 16.89 -1.89
CA PHE A 28 7.31 16.17 -3.07
C PHE A 28 8.12 16.45 -4.33
N LEU A 29 8.59 17.71 -4.55
CA LEU A 29 9.44 18.05 -5.66
C LEU A 29 10.80 17.34 -5.58
N LEU A 30 11.44 17.39 -4.42
CA LEU A 30 12.71 16.71 -4.20
C LEU A 30 12.55 15.18 -4.35
N TYR A 31 11.45 14.62 -3.86
CA TYR A 31 11.16 13.20 -4.03
C TYR A 31 11.02 12.80 -5.51
N TYR A 32 10.38 13.64 -6.32
CA TYR A 32 10.31 13.43 -7.77
C TYR A 32 11.71 13.45 -8.42
N GLU A 33 12.53 14.45 -8.12
CA GLU A 33 13.89 14.57 -8.66
C GLU A 33 14.73 13.34 -8.30
N MET A 34 14.72 12.93 -7.04
CA MET A 34 15.41 11.72 -6.58
C MET A 34 14.89 10.45 -7.29
N LEU A 35 13.56 10.32 -7.44
CA LEU A 35 12.95 9.17 -8.12
C LEU A 35 13.47 9.05 -9.56
N VAL A 36 13.51 10.14 -10.31
CA VAL A 36 13.99 10.16 -11.70
C VAL A 36 15.48 9.84 -11.77
N GLU A 37 16.30 10.48 -10.93
CA GLU A 37 17.75 10.24 -10.89
C GLU A 37 18.08 8.76 -10.59
N TRP A 38 17.51 8.22 -9.52
CA TRP A 38 17.76 6.85 -9.12
C TRP A 38 17.17 5.82 -10.07
N ASN A 39 16.04 6.15 -10.71
CA ASN A 39 15.42 5.27 -11.70
C ASN A 39 16.31 5.00 -12.89
N GLY A 40 17.14 5.96 -13.30
CA GLY A 40 18.14 5.77 -14.36
C GLY A 40 19.17 4.67 -14.06
N ARG A 41 19.36 4.30 -12.80
CA ARG A 41 20.32 3.28 -12.36
C ARG A 41 19.67 1.98 -11.86
N MET A 42 18.44 2.05 -11.34
CA MET A 42 17.84 0.96 -10.56
C MET A 42 16.53 0.39 -11.08
N ASN A 43 15.91 1.03 -12.08
CA ASN A 43 14.57 0.65 -12.57
C ASN A 43 13.55 0.54 -11.42
N LEU A 44 13.35 1.63 -10.70
CA LEU A 44 12.42 1.70 -9.55
C LEU A 44 10.96 1.72 -9.99
N THR A 45 10.68 2.42 -11.10
CA THR A 45 9.34 2.59 -11.67
C THR A 45 9.41 2.68 -13.20
N ALA A 46 8.32 2.30 -13.87
CA ALA A 46 8.14 2.53 -15.30
C ALA A 46 7.64 3.95 -15.63
N ILE A 47 7.20 4.71 -14.61
CA ILE A 47 6.61 6.03 -14.76
C ILE A 47 7.61 7.07 -14.27
N THR A 48 8.12 7.91 -15.17
CA THR A 48 9.13 8.95 -14.85
C THR A 48 8.75 10.32 -15.41
N GLU A 49 7.76 10.39 -16.30
CA GLU A 49 7.24 11.65 -16.79
C GLU A 49 6.58 12.42 -15.63
N TYR A 50 6.87 13.72 -15.53
CA TYR A 50 6.52 14.53 -14.37
C TYR A 50 5.04 14.49 -14.04
N GLN A 51 4.17 14.82 -14.99
CA GLN A 51 2.72 14.86 -14.76
C GLN A 51 2.15 13.47 -14.43
N GLU A 52 2.72 12.42 -15.01
CA GLU A 52 2.33 11.05 -14.73
C GLU A 52 2.73 10.63 -13.31
N VAL A 53 3.93 10.99 -12.83
CA VAL A 53 4.36 10.73 -11.45
C VAL A 53 3.46 11.46 -10.47
N LEU A 54 3.18 12.75 -10.73
CA LEU A 54 2.29 13.53 -9.88
C LEU A 54 0.91 12.86 -9.76
N LYS A 55 0.31 12.48 -10.87
CA LYS A 55 -1.04 11.91 -10.91
C LYS A 55 -1.06 10.44 -10.42
N LYS A 56 -0.24 9.58 -11.03
CA LYS A 56 -0.30 8.12 -10.85
C LYS A 56 0.48 7.63 -9.62
N HIS A 57 1.35 8.48 -9.05
CA HIS A 57 2.06 8.12 -7.83
C HIS A 57 1.63 8.98 -6.66
N PHE A 58 1.74 10.31 -6.71
CA PHE A 58 1.46 11.15 -5.54
C PHE A 58 -0.04 11.25 -5.24
N VAL A 59 -0.85 11.74 -6.18
CA VAL A 59 -2.31 11.86 -5.99
C VAL A 59 -2.95 10.50 -5.73
N ASP A 60 -2.56 9.46 -6.48
CA ASP A 60 -3.04 8.08 -6.28
C ASP A 60 -2.73 7.59 -4.86
N SER A 61 -1.52 7.82 -4.35
CA SER A 61 -1.13 7.43 -2.98
C SER A 61 -1.98 8.13 -1.92
N LEU A 62 -2.26 9.41 -2.10
CA LEU A 62 -3.02 10.24 -1.15
C LEU A 62 -4.53 9.98 -1.21
N SER A 63 -5.01 9.21 -2.19
CA SER A 63 -6.42 8.79 -2.27
C SER A 63 -6.88 7.95 -1.06
N LEU A 64 -5.96 7.50 -0.19
CA LEU A 64 -6.26 6.86 1.10
C LEU A 64 -7.34 7.61 1.89
N VAL A 65 -7.34 8.94 1.82
CA VAL A 65 -8.28 9.78 2.58
C VAL A 65 -9.75 9.58 2.18
N LYS A 66 -10.02 8.91 1.07
CA LYS A 66 -11.38 8.52 0.68
C LYS A 66 -11.99 7.45 1.59
N VAL A 67 -11.15 6.68 2.27
CA VAL A 67 -11.59 5.55 3.11
C VAL A 67 -11.17 5.69 4.58
N CYS A 68 -10.06 6.37 4.84
CA CYS A 68 -9.63 6.71 6.20
C CYS A 68 -8.67 7.90 6.17
N ARG A 69 -8.63 8.66 7.26
CA ARG A 69 -7.67 9.73 7.45
C ARG A 69 -6.76 9.37 8.63
N PRO A 70 -5.46 9.13 8.38
CA PRO A 70 -4.52 8.82 9.45
C PRO A 70 -4.39 9.96 10.45
N GLY A 71 -4.34 9.61 11.73
CA GLY A 71 -4.11 10.54 12.82
C GLY A 71 -2.62 10.64 13.21
N ARG A 72 -2.33 11.60 14.09
CA ARG A 72 -0.99 11.74 14.66
C ARG A 72 -0.66 10.55 15.57
N GLY A 73 0.47 9.90 15.30
CA GLY A 73 0.97 8.75 16.07
C GLY A 73 0.47 7.40 15.59
N ASP A 74 -0.44 7.36 14.61
CA ASP A 74 -0.85 6.10 14.00
C ASP A 74 0.34 5.41 13.33
N ALA A 75 0.41 4.09 13.48
CA ALA A 75 1.42 3.27 12.85
C ALA A 75 0.92 2.69 11.52
N LEU A 76 1.65 2.92 10.44
CA LEU A 76 1.36 2.44 9.10
C LEU A 76 2.51 1.58 8.58
N ILE A 77 2.19 0.44 7.98
CA ILE A 77 3.15 -0.35 7.19
C ILE A 77 2.73 -0.38 5.73
N ASP A 78 3.69 -0.10 4.84
CA ASP A 78 3.53 -0.24 3.38
C ASP A 78 4.24 -1.50 2.91
N VAL A 79 3.47 -2.51 2.48
CA VAL A 79 3.97 -3.84 2.11
C VAL A 79 4.22 -3.92 0.61
N GLY A 80 5.49 -4.15 0.26
CA GLY A 80 5.93 -4.10 -1.14
C GLY A 80 5.97 -2.66 -1.66
N THR A 81 6.49 -1.77 -0.85
CA THR A 81 6.45 -0.31 -1.06
C THR A 81 7.11 0.17 -2.36
N GLY A 82 8.02 -0.62 -2.93
CA GLY A 82 8.71 -0.28 -4.17
C GLY A 82 9.57 0.97 -4.03
N ALA A 83 9.25 1.99 -4.79
CA ALA A 83 9.90 3.30 -4.68
C ALA A 83 9.27 4.19 -3.58
N GLY A 84 8.55 3.61 -2.60
CA GLY A 84 7.96 4.35 -1.50
C GLY A 84 6.46 4.71 -1.68
N PHE A 85 5.75 4.01 -2.55
CA PHE A 85 4.35 4.30 -2.85
C PHE A 85 3.40 3.18 -2.41
N PRO A 86 2.40 3.50 -1.55
CA PRO A 86 1.98 4.85 -1.15
C PRO A 86 2.67 5.41 0.11
N GLY A 87 3.44 4.60 0.86
CA GLY A 87 3.88 4.89 2.22
C GLY A 87 4.66 6.19 2.40
N LEU A 88 5.65 6.47 1.54
CA LEU A 88 6.48 7.68 1.65
C LEU A 88 5.69 8.94 1.27
N ALA A 89 4.83 8.87 0.26
CA ALA A 89 3.93 9.96 -0.10
C ALA A 89 2.94 10.29 1.03
N LEU A 90 2.40 9.25 1.69
CA LEU A 90 1.54 9.40 2.88
C LEU A 90 2.31 10.03 4.05
N LYS A 91 3.58 9.67 4.26
CA LYS A 91 4.41 10.26 5.31
C LYS A 91 4.64 11.75 5.08
N ILE A 92 4.92 12.17 3.85
CA ILE A 92 5.08 13.59 3.51
C ILE A 92 3.78 14.36 3.79
N ALA A 93 2.64 13.83 3.33
CA ALA A 93 1.35 14.52 3.51
C ALA A 93 0.84 14.49 4.96
N PHE A 94 1.17 13.43 5.71
CA PHE A 94 0.77 13.23 7.10
C PHE A 94 2.00 13.02 7.99
N PRO A 95 2.77 14.09 8.32
CA PRO A 95 4.05 13.97 9.01
C PRO A 95 3.95 13.36 10.42
N GLY A 96 2.78 13.36 11.03
CA GLY A 96 2.52 12.71 12.32
C GLY A 96 2.41 11.16 12.26
N LEU A 97 2.39 10.54 11.07
CA LEU A 97 2.42 9.08 10.92
C LEU A 97 3.76 8.49 11.34
N LYS A 98 3.72 7.28 11.92
CA LYS A 98 4.88 6.39 12.03
C LYS A 98 4.83 5.38 10.91
N VAL A 99 5.82 5.37 10.01
CA VAL A 99 5.75 4.59 8.77
C VAL A 99 6.87 3.56 8.70
N THR A 100 6.50 2.32 8.40
CA THR A 100 7.44 1.24 8.04
C THR A 100 7.27 0.91 6.55
N LEU A 101 8.33 1.08 5.77
CA LEU A 101 8.39 0.79 4.35
C LEU A 101 9.04 -0.57 4.15
N LEU A 102 8.27 -1.61 3.84
CA LEU A 102 8.76 -2.98 3.70
C LEU A 102 8.91 -3.37 2.24
N ASP A 103 10.11 -3.77 1.81
CA ASP A 103 10.35 -4.34 0.48
C ASP A 103 11.39 -5.48 0.52
N SER A 104 11.22 -6.45 -0.37
CA SER A 104 12.11 -7.62 -0.48
C SER A 104 13.36 -7.37 -1.32
N LEU A 105 13.48 -6.24 -1.99
CA LEU A 105 14.61 -5.88 -2.85
C LEU A 105 15.49 -4.84 -2.19
N ASN A 106 16.73 -5.25 -1.82
CA ASN A 106 17.69 -4.38 -1.13
C ASN A 106 18.00 -3.08 -1.88
N LYS A 107 18.02 -3.10 -3.21
CA LYS A 107 18.21 -1.89 -4.01
C LYS A 107 17.15 -0.81 -3.78
N ARG A 108 15.88 -1.22 -3.52
CA ARG A 108 14.80 -0.31 -3.18
C ARG A 108 14.97 0.28 -1.78
N ILE A 109 15.44 -0.53 -0.84
CA ILE A 109 15.75 -0.07 0.53
C ILE A 109 16.86 0.99 0.51
N GLN A 110 17.87 0.83 -0.34
CA GLN A 110 18.92 1.85 -0.49
C GLN A 110 18.34 3.20 -0.96
N PHE A 111 17.47 3.18 -1.97
CA PHE A 111 16.76 4.38 -2.42
C PHE A 111 15.91 4.99 -1.31
N LEU A 112 15.11 4.17 -0.62
CA LEU A 112 14.22 4.63 0.43
C LEU A 112 14.98 5.29 1.59
N ASN A 113 16.10 4.70 2.02
CA ASN A 113 16.95 5.30 3.06
C ASN A 113 17.52 6.65 2.62
N ALA A 114 18.01 6.76 1.38
CA ALA A 114 18.48 8.03 0.84
C ALA A 114 17.35 9.06 0.77
N ALA A 115 16.13 8.64 0.33
CA ALA A 115 14.98 9.53 0.27
C ALA A 115 14.53 10.00 1.66
N ILE A 116 14.49 9.11 2.65
CA ILE A 116 14.17 9.45 4.04
C ILE A 116 15.12 10.51 4.58
N GLU A 117 16.43 10.35 4.36
CA GLU A 117 17.46 11.27 4.81
C GLU A 117 17.36 12.63 4.12
N GLU A 118 17.33 12.66 2.79
CA GLU A 118 17.25 13.91 2.00
C GLU A 118 15.96 14.69 2.22
N LEU A 119 14.84 13.99 2.38
CA LEU A 119 13.54 14.60 2.68
C LEU A 119 13.39 14.98 4.15
N ARG A 120 14.36 14.65 5.01
CA ARG A 120 14.38 14.91 6.46
C ARG A 120 13.11 14.43 7.16
N LEU A 121 12.74 13.17 6.90
CA LEU A 121 11.52 12.60 7.46
C LEU A 121 11.83 11.87 8.77
N ASP A 122 11.13 12.26 9.83
CA ASP A 122 11.18 11.57 11.13
C ASP A 122 10.16 10.43 11.22
N ASP A 123 10.30 9.52 12.18
CA ASP A 123 9.36 8.41 12.43
C ASP A 123 9.04 7.59 11.17
N VAL A 124 10.03 7.35 10.31
CA VAL A 124 9.91 6.48 9.15
C VAL A 124 11.15 5.60 9.01
N GLU A 125 10.94 4.33 8.70
CA GLU A 125 12.02 3.35 8.50
C GLU A 125 11.79 2.53 7.23
N ALA A 126 12.88 2.16 6.54
CA ALA A 126 12.85 1.23 5.42
C ALA A 126 13.42 -0.13 5.84
N VAL A 127 12.62 -1.18 5.69
CA VAL A 127 12.94 -2.53 6.16
C VAL A 127 13.12 -3.47 4.97
N HIS A 128 14.30 -4.10 4.88
CA HIS A 128 14.57 -5.16 3.92
C HIS A 128 14.03 -6.49 4.44
N GLY A 129 13.07 -7.08 3.75
CA GLY A 129 12.52 -8.38 4.14
C GLY A 129 11.30 -8.79 3.33
N ARG A 130 10.94 -10.05 3.45
CA ARG A 130 9.66 -10.55 2.94
C ARG A 130 8.57 -10.31 3.96
N ALA A 131 7.35 -10.06 3.47
CA ALA A 131 6.19 -9.87 4.34
C ALA A 131 5.97 -11.06 5.28
N GLU A 132 6.12 -12.28 4.76
CA GLU A 132 5.92 -13.51 5.52
C GLU A 132 6.90 -13.64 6.70
N ASP A 133 8.15 -13.20 6.51
CA ASP A 133 9.19 -13.27 7.53
C ASP A 133 9.07 -12.12 8.55
N TYR A 134 8.69 -10.93 8.09
CA TYR A 134 8.55 -9.75 8.96
C TYR A 134 7.28 -9.81 9.83
N ALA A 135 6.23 -10.53 9.38
CA ALA A 135 5.02 -10.78 10.15
C ALA A 135 5.18 -11.83 11.27
N ALA A 136 6.41 -12.29 11.54
CA ALA A 136 6.69 -13.20 12.65
C ALA A 136 6.46 -12.55 14.03
N PRO A 137 6.15 -13.32 15.08
CA PRO A 137 6.08 -12.81 16.46
C PRO A 137 7.36 -12.07 16.87
N GLY A 138 7.21 -10.96 17.59
CA GLY A 138 8.34 -10.13 18.04
C GLY A 138 8.92 -9.19 16.99
N ARG A 139 8.32 -9.10 15.80
CA ARG A 139 8.66 -8.14 14.74
C ARG A 139 7.45 -7.25 14.43
N GLY A 140 6.92 -7.30 13.19
CA GLY A 140 5.82 -6.43 12.76
C GLY A 140 4.41 -6.96 13.00
N ARG A 141 4.26 -8.18 13.57
CA ARG A 141 2.95 -8.84 13.70
C ARG A 141 1.98 -8.05 14.58
N GLU A 142 0.77 -7.78 14.03
CA GLU A 142 -0.35 -7.11 14.72
C GLU A 142 0.06 -5.81 15.43
N GLY A 143 1.06 -5.09 14.85
CA GLY A 143 1.61 -3.86 15.42
C GLY A 143 1.10 -2.56 14.79
N PHE A 144 0.37 -2.63 13.66
CA PHE A 144 0.04 -1.45 12.88
C PHE A 144 -1.46 -1.13 12.89
N ASP A 145 -1.79 0.17 12.91
CA ASP A 145 -3.14 0.66 12.73
C ASP A 145 -3.60 0.48 11.29
N PHE A 146 -2.67 0.73 10.36
CA PHE A 146 -2.89 0.64 8.94
C PHE A 146 -1.84 -0.23 8.27
N CYS A 147 -2.28 -1.11 7.39
CA CYS A 147 -1.42 -1.75 6.41
C CYS A 147 -1.89 -1.34 5.02
N VAL A 148 -1.00 -0.81 4.22
CA VAL A 148 -1.29 -0.44 2.83
C VAL A 148 -0.45 -1.28 1.89
N SER A 149 -0.95 -1.52 0.68
CA SER A 149 -0.16 -2.15 -0.39
C SER A 149 -0.73 -1.79 -1.76
N ARG A 150 0.16 -1.56 -2.73
CA ARG A 150 -0.19 -1.21 -4.10
C ARG A 150 0.53 -2.09 -5.11
N ALA A 151 -0.22 -2.67 -6.07
CA ALA A 151 0.31 -3.38 -7.25
C ALA A 151 1.25 -4.58 -6.96
N VAL A 152 1.07 -5.30 -5.83
CA VAL A 152 1.98 -6.40 -5.43
C VAL A 152 1.48 -7.77 -5.93
N ALA A 153 0.19 -8.10 -5.71
CA ALA A 153 -0.36 -9.42 -5.98
C ALA A 153 -1.90 -9.38 -6.11
N ASN A 154 -2.53 -10.52 -6.42
CA ASN A 154 -3.97 -10.66 -6.29
C ASN A 154 -4.41 -10.50 -4.83
N LEU A 155 -5.67 -10.14 -4.61
CA LEU A 155 -6.17 -9.74 -3.29
C LEU A 155 -6.11 -10.88 -2.24
N SER A 156 -6.30 -12.15 -2.64
CA SER A 156 -6.17 -13.29 -1.73
C SER A 156 -4.75 -13.44 -1.19
N THR A 157 -3.76 -13.40 -2.08
CA THR A 157 -2.33 -13.43 -1.71
C THR A 157 -1.96 -12.20 -0.87
N LEU A 158 -2.44 -11.04 -1.31
CA LEU A 158 -2.15 -9.77 -0.63
C LEU A 158 -2.74 -9.73 0.77
N SER A 159 -3.91 -10.33 0.98
CA SER A 159 -4.50 -10.48 2.31
C SER A 159 -3.59 -11.26 3.26
N GLU A 160 -2.92 -12.33 2.78
CA GLU A 160 -2.00 -13.11 3.60
C GLU A 160 -0.70 -12.37 3.89
N TYR A 161 -0.24 -11.50 2.99
CA TYR A 161 0.92 -10.65 3.24
C TYR A 161 0.64 -9.51 4.22
N CYS A 162 -0.57 -8.94 4.21
CA CYS A 162 -0.88 -7.68 4.86
C CYS A 162 -1.64 -7.83 6.19
N LEU A 163 -2.67 -8.69 6.26
CA LEU A 163 -3.51 -8.82 7.47
C LEU A 163 -2.74 -9.25 8.73
N PRO A 164 -1.66 -10.06 8.65
CA PRO A 164 -0.87 -10.39 9.83
C PRO A 164 -0.20 -9.18 10.52
N PHE A 165 0.00 -8.07 9.82
CA PHE A 165 0.57 -6.84 10.39
C PHE A 165 -0.45 -6.00 11.15
N VAL A 166 -1.74 -6.11 10.77
CA VAL A 166 -2.79 -5.22 11.27
C VAL A 166 -3.22 -5.65 12.67
N LYS A 167 -3.23 -4.73 13.62
CA LYS A 167 -3.78 -4.95 14.95
C LYS A 167 -5.31 -5.05 14.90
N LYS A 168 -5.92 -5.70 15.88
CA LYS A 168 -7.39 -5.78 15.96
C LYS A 168 -8.00 -4.38 16.02
N GLY A 169 -8.98 -4.11 15.17
CA GLY A 169 -9.61 -2.81 14.95
C GLY A 169 -8.92 -1.94 13.92
N GLY A 170 -7.71 -2.31 13.46
CA GLY A 170 -6.99 -1.64 12.38
C GLY A 170 -7.49 -2.05 10.98
N LEU A 171 -6.93 -1.42 9.96
CA LEU A 171 -7.37 -1.57 8.57
C LEU A 171 -6.22 -2.04 7.66
N PHE A 172 -6.52 -2.98 6.79
CA PHE A 172 -5.73 -3.24 5.60
C PHE A 172 -6.40 -2.58 4.40
N ILE A 173 -5.67 -1.76 3.65
CA ILE A 173 -6.15 -1.04 2.47
C ILE A 173 -5.33 -1.46 1.25
N ALA A 174 -5.97 -2.16 0.31
CA ALA A 174 -5.36 -2.55 -0.96
C ALA A 174 -5.71 -1.54 -2.05
N TYR A 175 -4.67 -0.94 -2.65
CA TYR A 175 -4.82 -0.07 -3.83
C TYR A 175 -4.90 -0.93 -5.08
N LYS A 176 -6.04 -0.90 -5.74
CA LYS A 176 -6.32 -1.69 -6.94
C LYS A 176 -6.68 -0.79 -8.13
N SER A 177 -6.38 -1.28 -9.32
CA SER A 177 -6.93 -0.73 -10.56
C SER A 177 -8.39 -1.18 -10.74
N GLU A 178 -9.09 -0.65 -11.72
CA GLU A 178 -10.44 -1.07 -12.09
C GLU A 178 -10.60 -2.60 -12.20
N LYS A 179 -9.59 -3.30 -12.73
CA LYS A 179 -9.60 -4.77 -12.88
C LYS A 179 -9.61 -5.52 -11.55
N GLY A 180 -9.25 -4.88 -10.45
CA GLY A 180 -9.20 -5.50 -9.12
C GLY A 180 -10.55 -5.65 -8.44
N ALA A 181 -11.62 -5.04 -8.93
CA ALA A 181 -12.95 -5.15 -8.33
C ALA A 181 -13.46 -6.60 -8.29
N GLY A 182 -13.18 -7.40 -9.32
CA GLY A 182 -13.55 -8.82 -9.37
C GLY A 182 -12.81 -9.73 -8.37
N GLU A 183 -11.67 -9.28 -7.84
CA GLU A 183 -10.87 -10.09 -6.91
C GLU A 183 -11.48 -10.18 -5.49
N VAL A 184 -12.40 -9.29 -5.15
CA VAL A 184 -12.98 -9.21 -3.80
C VAL A 184 -13.73 -10.47 -3.42
N ALA A 185 -14.54 -11.01 -4.34
CA ALA A 185 -15.30 -12.25 -4.10
C ALA A 185 -14.37 -13.44 -3.83
N ASP A 186 -13.32 -13.59 -4.63
CA ASP A 186 -12.33 -14.68 -4.50
C ASP A 186 -11.51 -14.57 -3.21
N ALA A 187 -11.29 -13.34 -2.72
CA ALA A 187 -10.47 -13.09 -1.55
C ALA A 187 -11.23 -13.18 -0.22
N GLN A 188 -12.57 -13.26 -0.21
CA GLN A 188 -13.36 -13.27 1.02
C GLN A 188 -12.92 -14.36 2.00
N ARG A 189 -12.65 -15.58 1.51
CA ARG A 189 -12.16 -16.66 2.37
C ARG A 189 -10.79 -16.34 2.95
N ALA A 190 -9.87 -15.80 2.14
CA ALA A 190 -8.55 -15.41 2.62
C ALA A 190 -8.67 -14.37 3.74
N MET A 191 -9.45 -13.33 3.54
CA MET A 191 -9.70 -12.31 4.56
C MET A 191 -10.23 -12.91 5.84
N ALA A 192 -11.29 -13.74 5.77
CA ALA A 192 -11.93 -14.34 6.93
C ALA A 192 -10.97 -15.26 7.72
N VAL A 193 -10.21 -16.13 7.04
CA VAL A 193 -9.26 -17.05 7.67
C VAL A 193 -8.10 -16.32 8.34
N LEU A 194 -7.73 -15.14 7.83
CA LEU A 194 -6.67 -14.29 8.37
C LEU A 194 -7.14 -13.32 9.45
N GLY A 195 -8.43 -13.38 9.82
CA GLY A 195 -9.02 -12.56 10.87
C GLY A 195 -9.50 -11.19 10.39
N GLY A 196 -9.66 -11.02 9.08
CA GLY A 196 -10.19 -9.82 8.46
C GLY A 196 -11.66 -9.96 8.03
N ARG A 197 -12.33 -8.83 7.87
CA ARG A 197 -13.68 -8.70 7.30
C ARG A 197 -13.67 -7.56 6.29
N LEU A 198 -14.17 -7.81 5.09
CA LEU A 198 -14.38 -6.72 4.13
C LEU A 198 -15.26 -5.65 4.76
N ARG A 199 -14.78 -4.43 4.84
CA ARG A 199 -15.50 -3.26 5.30
C ARG A 199 -16.20 -2.58 4.14
N GLU A 200 -15.44 -2.25 3.09
CA GLU A 200 -15.92 -1.58 1.89
C GLU A 200 -14.96 -1.76 0.71
N SER A 201 -15.47 -1.51 -0.49
CA SER A 201 -14.69 -1.43 -1.73
C SER A 201 -15.14 -0.15 -2.44
N VAL A 202 -14.25 0.84 -2.50
CA VAL A 202 -14.57 2.20 -2.98
C VAL A 202 -13.94 2.41 -4.35
N GLU A 203 -14.79 2.42 -5.36
CA GLU A 203 -14.38 2.76 -6.72
C GLU A 203 -14.47 4.29 -6.93
N PHE A 204 -13.48 4.86 -7.59
CA PHE A 204 -13.43 6.28 -7.88
C PHE A 204 -12.51 6.55 -9.07
N THR A 205 -12.62 7.76 -9.61
CA THR A 205 -11.69 8.27 -10.62
C THR A 205 -10.75 9.28 -9.95
N LEU A 206 -9.46 9.26 -10.30
CA LEU A 206 -8.53 10.29 -9.85
C LEU A 206 -8.98 11.66 -10.39
N PRO A 207 -8.85 12.75 -9.60
CA PRO A 207 -9.24 14.08 -10.03
C PRO A 207 -8.66 14.43 -11.41
N ASP A 208 -9.40 15.17 -12.22
CA ASP A 208 -9.01 15.63 -13.56
C ASP A 208 -8.35 14.54 -14.45
N SER A 209 -8.92 13.32 -14.43
CA SER A 209 -8.43 12.20 -15.23
C SER A 209 -9.50 11.13 -15.46
N ASP A 210 -9.24 10.21 -16.41
CA ASP A 210 -10.06 9.01 -16.63
C ASP A 210 -9.51 7.78 -15.86
N ILE A 211 -8.56 7.98 -14.94
CA ILE A 211 -7.88 6.90 -14.26
C ILE A 211 -8.75 6.37 -13.12
N ARG A 212 -9.36 5.21 -13.34
CA ARG A 212 -10.18 4.53 -12.33
C ARG A 212 -9.32 3.76 -11.34
N ARG A 213 -9.73 3.83 -10.07
CA ARG A 213 -9.11 3.16 -8.93
C ARG A 213 -10.16 2.50 -8.06
N ASN A 214 -9.70 1.53 -7.29
CA ASN A 214 -10.49 0.88 -6.27
C ASN A 214 -9.64 0.72 -4.99
N LEU A 215 -10.15 1.21 -3.86
CA LEU A 215 -9.59 0.95 -2.54
C LEU A 215 -10.44 -0.13 -1.86
N VAL A 216 -9.83 -1.31 -1.67
CA VAL A 216 -10.47 -2.39 -0.91
C VAL A 216 -10.03 -2.31 0.53
N VAL A 217 -10.99 -2.08 1.43
CA VAL A 217 -10.76 -1.89 2.88
C VAL A 217 -11.19 -3.13 3.64
N VAL A 218 -10.25 -3.72 4.36
CA VAL A 218 -10.45 -4.90 5.20
C VAL A 218 -10.19 -4.54 6.66
N GLU A 219 -11.20 -4.64 7.49
CA GLU A 219 -11.08 -4.45 8.94
C GLU A 219 -10.52 -5.71 9.61
N LYS A 220 -9.56 -5.56 10.49
CA LYS A 220 -9.05 -6.65 11.31
C LYS A 220 -9.96 -6.89 12.51
N VAL A 221 -10.76 -7.94 12.48
CA VAL A 221 -11.75 -8.26 13.52
C VAL A 221 -11.26 -9.31 14.52
N GLN A 222 -10.31 -10.16 14.11
CA GLN A 222 -9.73 -11.23 14.94
C GLN A 222 -8.23 -11.33 14.73
N LYS A 223 -7.53 -11.94 15.70
CA LYS A 223 -6.09 -12.25 15.53
C LYS A 223 -5.88 -13.21 14.36
N THR A 224 -4.81 -12.98 13.60
CA THR A 224 -4.38 -13.93 12.57
C THR A 224 -3.89 -15.21 13.23
N PRO A 225 -4.42 -16.40 12.83
CA PRO A 225 -3.95 -17.69 13.37
C PRO A 225 -2.44 -17.88 13.22
N ALA A 226 -1.79 -18.52 14.19
CA ALA A 226 -0.33 -18.67 14.24
C ALA A 226 0.30 -19.37 13.02
N LYS A 227 -0.48 -20.19 12.28
CA LYS A 227 -0.03 -20.85 11.06
C LYS A 227 0.10 -19.91 9.85
N TYR A 228 -0.34 -18.64 9.98
CA TYR A 228 -0.24 -17.60 8.95
C TYR A 228 0.66 -16.45 9.42
N PRO A 229 1.38 -15.78 8.50
CA PRO A 229 1.48 -16.15 7.09
C PRO A 229 2.22 -17.47 6.92
N ARG A 230 1.94 -18.17 5.82
CA ARG A 230 2.67 -19.38 5.43
C ARG A 230 4.09 -19.02 4.99
N LYS A 231 4.97 -20.04 4.82
CA LYS A 231 6.36 -19.83 4.38
C LYS A 231 6.46 -18.96 3.14
N ALA A 232 7.52 -18.18 3.06
CA ALA A 232 7.79 -17.26 1.97
C ALA A 232 7.62 -17.91 0.58
N GLY A 233 6.86 -17.23 -0.28
CA GLY A 233 6.51 -17.65 -1.63
C GLY A 233 5.32 -18.63 -1.73
N LEU A 234 4.87 -19.24 -0.63
CA LEU A 234 3.71 -20.13 -0.67
C LEU A 234 2.38 -19.39 -0.91
N PRO A 235 2.14 -18.20 -0.31
CA PRO A 235 0.92 -17.44 -0.58
C PRO A 235 0.69 -17.11 -2.05
N SER A 236 1.75 -16.82 -2.80
CA SER A 236 1.64 -16.51 -4.24
C SER A 236 1.44 -17.74 -5.12
N LYS A 237 2.03 -18.89 -4.75
CA LYS A 237 1.91 -20.15 -5.49
C LYS A 237 0.55 -20.80 -5.27
N GLU A 238 0.06 -20.73 -4.04
CA GLU A 238 -1.18 -21.38 -3.59
C GLU A 238 -2.05 -20.39 -2.81
N PRO A 239 -2.67 -19.39 -3.48
CA PRO A 239 -3.54 -18.43 -2.80
C PRO A 239 -4.68 -19.13 -2.06
N ILE A 240 -5.05 -18.60 -0.89
CA ILE A 240 -6.21 -19.09 -0.13
C ILE A 240 -7.47 -18.79 -0.94
N ARG A 241 -8.10 -19.83 -1.51
CA ARG A 241 -9.32 -19.70 -2.31
C ARG A 241 -10.54 -20.20 -1.56
N GLY A 242 -11.73 -19.78 -1.98
CA GLY A 242 -13.00 -20.39 -1.58
C GLY A 242 -12.99 -21.88 -1.96
N THR A 243 -13.63 -22.74 -1.18
CA THR A 243 -13.96 -24.09 -1.65
C THR A 243 -14.99 -23.88 -2.75
N GLU A 244 -14.61 -24.07 -4.01
CA GLU A 244 -15.59 -24.44 -5.03
C GLU A 244 -16.35 -25.64 -4.48
N GLY A 245 -17.69 -25.55 -4.44
CA GLY A 245 -18.52 -26.65 -4.03
C GLY A 245 -18.11 -27.87 -4.85
N LYS A 246 -17.60 -28.92 -4.21
CA LYS A 246 -17.56 -30.25 -4.80
C LYS A 246 -19.02 -30.60 -5.12
N GLN A 247 -19.45 -30.31 -6.36
CA GLN A 247 -20.58 -31.01 -6.92
C GLN A 247 -20.21 -32.49 -6.89
N GLU A 248 -20.74 -33.17 -5.90
CA GLU A 248 -20.79 -34.66 -5.89
C GLU A 248 -21.42 -35.07 -7.22
N ARG A 249 -20.58 -35.52 -8.13
CA ARG A 249 -21.06 -36.43 -9.20
C ARG A 249 -21.45 -37.72 -8.49
N ARG A 250 -22.65 -37.77 -7.94
CA ARG A 250 -23.30 -39.01 -7.63
C ARG A 250 -23.64 -39.64 -8.96
N GLY A 251 -22.80 -40.63 -9.32
CA GLY A 251 -23.08 -41.54 -10.42
C GLY A 251 -24.41 -42.24 -10.16
N THR A 252 -25.34 -42.10 -11.06
CA THR A 252 -26.47 -43.02 -11.24
C THR A 252 -25.93 -44.26 -11.88
N SER A 253 -25.91 -45.33 -11.12
CA SER A 253 -25.91 -46.70 -11.65
C SER A 253 -27.34 -47.16 -11.80
#